data_6da231ecfa3a016c0649118076b75fd6
#
_entry.id   6da231ecfa3a016c0649118076b75fd6
#
_cell.length_a   1.000
_cell.length_b   1.000
_cell.length_c   1.000
_cell.angle_alpha   90.00
_cell.angle_beta   90.00
_cell.angle_gamma   90.00
#
_symmetry.space_group_name_H-M   'P 1'
#
loop_
_entity.id
_entity.type
_entity.pdbx_description
1 polymer ?
#
loop_
_entity_poly.entity_id
_entity_poly.type
_entity_poly.pdbx_seq_one_letter_code
_entity_poly.pdbx_strand_id
1 'polypeptide(L)'
;MKKMNLILVAFCLLIQSCANDEGNYDYIDINEVEFGNINEEYNVMTNSTILEIDPTLTMTEGVSPDSDRFAYEWVCVASNGTKYTLATTRSINTIVSLPLGNYTLYLKVKDKVTDLQWTTSTYLTVGTIYTKGILLIGENEEGNAEAQMLSMVEDTKLISNILKNSGLPTLKGPINFIHTGTPYSSSYDVAVKVWVMTESGSYWLDRESMQGTIENHVSKILYTSLVPTEDLRIVDVAPQIINSRGSVGSNFYRAMVTSNGLVFSTSMGTNKDNYLDPVNRLSATSNDILHAFPFIFYPLKSYYGPVWYDTKNDRFMRATTSSTYSYTLVDNPNDPFPWNQGTTGRKLVYGENTYNKDGGKNSGNSFALMKDQQGEYFIYKMYAYGSRPEKIGAYQINLDIATNFSDATMYAFSSLRTVLFYVANNKLYAYDYDPGNEKLYQFDLFGSSEITMLKFDTQINPDANALYIATYDTASKGKLVRYVVNADPNIVTLTDDADNSWDGLIKVKNFSWRPQK
;
A
#
# COMPACT_ATOMS: atom_id res chain seq x y z
N MET A 1 60.74 -60.05 -4.57
CA MET A 1 59.72 -60.52 -5.51
C MET A 1 58.54 -61.29 -4.87
N LYS A 2 58.75 -62.18 -3.86
CA LYS A 2 57.60 -62.92 -3.23
C LYS A 2 56.60 -62.10 -2.45
N LYS A 3 56.95 -60.94 -1.86
CA LYS A 3 56.06 -60.11 -1.11
C LYS A 3 55.16 -59.19 -2.02
N MET A 4 55.69 -58.89 -3.21
CA MET A 4 54.92 -58.04 -4.17
C MET A 4 53.79 -58.81 -4.87
N ASN A 5 54.04 -60.14 -5.12
CA ASN A 5 53.00 -61.01 -5.68
C ASN A 5 51.86 -61.30 -4.67
N LEU A 6 52.16 -61.31 -3.36
CA LEU A 6 51.12 -61.52 -2.34
C LEU A 6 50.19 -60.33 -2.19
N ILE A 7 50.71 -59.08 -2.37
CA ILE A 7 49.91 -57.84 -2.36
C ILE A 7 49.05 -57.77 -3.62
N LEU A 8 49.57 -58.19 -4.77
CA LEU A 8 48.81 -58.21 -6.03
C LEU A 8 47.65 -59.22 -5.98
N VAL A 9 47.84 -60.37 -5.39
CA VAL A 9 46.82 -61.41 -5.21
C VAL A 9 45.75 -60.93 -4.19
N ALA A 10 46.17 -60.27 -3.10
CA ALA A 10 45.22 -59.67 -2.14
C ALA A 10 44.40 -58.52 -2.76
N PHE A 11 44.98 -57.73 -3.67
CA PHE A 11 44.25 -56.65 -4.39
C PHE A 11 43.29 -57.25 -5.43
N CYS A 12 43.62 -58.32 -6.11
CA CYS A 12 42.72 -59.02 -7.04
C CYS A 12 41.54 -59.71 -6.34
N LEU A 13 41.69 -60.12 -5.07
CA LEU A 13 40.61 -60.71 -4.28
C LEU A 13 39.62 -59.61 -3.75
N LEU A 14 40.06 -58.35 -3.64
CA LEU A 14 39.22 -57.26 -3.23
C LEU A 14 38.32 -56.71 -4.35
N ILE A 15 38.64 -56.97 -5.63
CA ILE A 15 37.82 -56.51 -6.76
C ILE A 15 36.77 -57.57 -7.18
N GLN A 16 36.71 -58.72 -6.58
CA GLN A 16 35.64 -59.71 -6.79
C GLN A 16 34.49 -59.57 -5.76
N SER A 17 34.53 -58.57 -4.91
CA SER A 17 33.41 -58.22 -4.01
C SER A 17 32.40 -57.23 -4.63
N CYS A 18 32.32 -57.14 -5.95
CA CYS A 18 31.05 -56.75 -6.56
C CYS A 18 30.16 -58.01 -6.48
N ALA A 19 29.43 -58.11 -5.37
CA ALA A 19 28.24 -58.93 -5.37
C ALA A 19 27.40 -58.41 -6.53
N ASN A 20 27.12 -59.24 -7.52
CA ASN A 20 25.96 -59.01 -8.37
C ASN A 20 24.81 -58.92 -7.39
N ASP A 21 24.39 -57.70 -7.11
CA ASP A 21 23.07 -57.46 -6.62
C ASP A 21 22.14 -57.92 -7.75
N GLU A 22 21.81 -59.19 -7.75
CA GLU A 22 20.69 -59.72 -8.52
C GLU A 22 19.46 -59.12 -7.84
N GLY A 23 19.25 -57.81 -8.14
CA GLY A 23 18.19 -57.04 -7.60
C GLY A 23 16.85 -57.72 -7.84
N ASN A 24 16.48 -58.53 -6.88
CA ASN A 24 15.15 -59.08 -6.79
C ASN A 24 14.24 -58.02 -6.19
N TYR A 25 14.42 -56.79 -6.72
CA TYR A 25 13.51 -55.67 -6.39
C TYR A 25 12.30 -55.86 -7.28
N ASP A 26 11.21 -56.32 -6.71
CA ASP A 26 9.90 -56.10 -7.27
C ASP A 26 9.65 -54.58 -7.26
N TYR A 27 10.01 -53.91 -8.36
CA TYR A 27 9.67 -52.52 -8.56
C TYR A 27 8.13 -52.42 -8.66
N ILE A 28 7.51 -51.97 -7.60
CA ILE A 28 6.13 -51.60 -7.63
C ILE A 28 6.08 -50.20 -8.28
N ASP A 29 5.39 -50.06 -9.38
CA ASP A 29 5.13 -48.74 -9.98
C ASP A 29 4.51 -47.85 -8.91
N ILE A 30 5.16 -46.72 -8.67
CA ILE A 30 4.66 -45.72 -7.69
C ILE A 30 3.60 -44.88 -8.36
N ASN A 31 2.42 -44.89 -7.79
CA ASN A 31 1.38 -43.97 -8.19
C ASN A 31 1.84 -42.53 -7.91
N GLU A 32 1.83 -41.66 -8.91
CA GLU A 32 2.07 -40.23 -8.76
C GLU A 32 0.73 -39.49 -8.74
N VAL A 33 0.65 -38.39 -7.99
CA VAL A 33 -0.55 -37.59 -7.85
C VAL A 33 -0.29 -36.17 -8.33
N GLU A 34 -0.97 -35.77 -9.39
CA GLU A 34 -1.02 -34.39 -9.83
C GLU A 34 -2.23 -33.69 -9.26
N PHE A 35 -2.02 -32.46 -8.76
CA PHE A 35 -3.04 -31.63 -8.13
C PHE A 35 -3.48 -30.50 -9.06
N GLY A 36 -4.78 -30.34 -9.27
CA GLY A 36 -5.38 -29.24 -10.01
C GLY A 36 -6.57 -28.64 -9.28
N ASN A 37 -7.09 -27.54 -9.80
CA ASN A 37 -8.24 -26.81 -9.27
C ASN A 37 -8.05 -26.35 -7.82
N ILE A 38 -6.84 -25.91 -7.49
CA ILE A 38 -6.49 -25.27 -6.21
C ILE A 38 -5.94 -23.88 -6.54
N ASN A 39 -6.60 -22.83 -6.04
CA ASN A 39 -6.14 -21.46 -6.23
C ASN A 39 -4.84 -21.19 -5.45
N GLU A 40 -4.06 -20.20 -5.88
CA GLU A 40 -2.83 -19.81 -5.17
C GLU A 40 -3.13 -19.26 -3.77
N GLU A 41 -4.31 -18.65 -3.56
CA GLU A 41 -4.74 -18.12 -2.27
C GLU A 41 -6.26 -18.19 -2.09
N TYR A 42 -6.68 -18.31 -0.84
CA TYR A 42 -8.07 -18.21 -0.39
C TYR A 42 -8.21 -17.19 0.72
N ASN A 43 -9.36 -16.50 0.73
CA ASN A 43 -9.68 -15.47 1.70
C ASN A 43 -11.01 -15.77 2.32
N VAL A 44 -11.07 -15.82 3.64
CA VAL A 44 -12.29 -16.15 4.37
C VAL A 44 -12.49 -15.23 5.57
N MET A 45 -13.74 -14.95 5.88
CA MET A 45 -14.11 -14.30 7.14
C MET A 45 -14.34 -15.38 8.21
N THR A 46 -13.68 -15.21 9.35
CA THR A 46 -13.83 -16.16 10.47
C THR A 46 -15.30 -16.29 10.89
N ASN A 47 -15.74 -17.51 11.14
CA ASN A 47 -17.10 -17.89 11.55
C ASN A 47 -18.21 -17.46 10.57
N SER A 48 -17.89 -17.13 9.33
CA SER A 48 -18.87 -16.63 8.36
C SER A 48 -18.72 -17.27 6.98
N THR A 49 -17.54 -17.26 6.39
CA THR A 49 -17.31 -17.76 5.04
C THR A 49 -17.17 -19.27 5.02
N ILE A 50 -17.87 -19.90 4.07
CA ILE A 50 -17.65 -21.31 3.73
C ILE A 50 -16.41 -21.38 2.83
N LEU A 51 -15.38 -22.08 3.25
CA LEU A 51 -14.25 -22.43 2.40
C LEU A 51 -14.65 -23.67 1.57
N GLU A 52 -14.75 -23.49 0.27
CA GLU A 52 -15.06 -24.55 -0.66
C GLU A 52 -13.90 -24.77 -1.63
N ILE A 53 -13.32 -25.98 -1.64
CA ILE A 53 -12.26 -26.38 -2.55
C ILE A 53 -12.55 -27.82 -3.00
N ASP A 54 -12.70 -28.03 -4.29
CA ASP A 54 -12.84 -29.36 -4.89
C ASP A 54 -11.64 -29.61 -5.83
N PRO A 55 -10.56 -30.20 -5.31
CA PRO A 55 -9.36 -30.43 -6.09
C PRO A 55 -9.56 -31.52 -7.13
N THR A 56 -9.00 -31.33 -8.32
CA THR A 56 -8.83 -32.41 -9.29
C THR A 56 -7.54 -33.16 -8.97
N LEU A 57 -7.61 -34.45 -8.93
CA LEU A 57 -6.48 -35.34 -8.67
C LEU A 57 -6.32 -36.33 -9.83
N THR A 58 -5.17 -36.28 -10.51
CA THR A 58 -4.82 -37.24 -11.56
C THR A 58 -3.84 -38.24 -11.01
N MET A 59 -4.19 -39.53 -11.07
CA MET A 59 -3.39 -40.65 -10.56
C MET A 59 -2.77 -41.41 -11.75
N THR A 60 -1.47 -41.64 -11.74
CA THR A 60 -0.78 -42.33 -12.84
C THR A 60 -1.22 -43.78 -13.02
N GLU A 61 -1.58 -44.47 -11.94
CA GLU A 61 -2.12 -45.85 -12.00
C GLU A 61 -3.60 -45.90 -12.45
N GLY A 62 -4.24 -44.77 -12.72
CA GLY A 62 -5.67 -44.70 -13.12
C GLY A 62 -6.66 -45.12 -12.01
N VAL A 63 -6.22 -45.18 -10.76
CA VAL A 63 -7.06 -45.45 -9.61
C VAL A 63 -7.93 -44.23 -9.33
N SER A 64 -9.23 -44.46 -9.07
CA SER A 64 -10.14 -43.37 -8.74
C SER A 64 -9.68 -42.66 -7.44
N PRO A 65 -9.58 -41.29 -7.45
CA PRO A 65 -9.35 -40.54 -6.22
C PRO A 65 -10.38 -40.77 -5.13
N ASP A 66 -11.62 -41.17 -5.49
CA ASP A 66 -12.70 -41.42 -4.55
C ASP A 66 -12.69 -42.85 -3.99
N SER A 67 -11.69 -43.66 -4.33
CA SER A 67 -11.58 -45.02 -3.78
C SER A 67 -11.15 -45.00 -2.31
N ASP A 68 -11.55 -46.02 -1.54
CA ASP A 68 -11.18 -46.24 -0.14
C ASP A 68 -9.65 -46.40 0.06
N ARG A 69 -8.90 -46.56 -1.02
CA ARG A 69 -7.41 -46.66 -1.01
C ARG A 69 -6.76 -45.40 -0.46
N PHE A 70 -7.37 -44.22 -0.69
CA PHE A 70 -6.78 -42.95 -0.29
C PHE A 70 -7.38 -42.39 0.99
N ALA A 71 -6.53 -41.70 1.77
CA ALA A 71 -6.95 -40.87 2.90
C ALA A 71 -6.55 -39.42 2.64
N TYR A 72 -7.40 -38.50 3.01
CA TYR A 72 -7.22 -37.05 2.80
C TYR A 72 -7.12 -36.33 4.13
N GLU A 73 -6.31 -35.27 4.16
CA GLU A 73 -6.25 -34.37 5.30
C GLU A 73 -5.96 -32.95 4.82
N TRP A 74 -6.84 -32.03 5.16
CA TRP A 74 -6.64 -30.60 4.98
C TRP A 74 -6.15 -29.99 6.29
N VAL A 75 -4.92 -29.44 6.30
CA VAL A 75 -4.30 -28.91 7.51
C VAL A 75 -3.86 -27.47 7.28
N CYS A 76 -4.37 -26.55 8.08
CA CYS A 76 -3.87 -25.20 8.19
C CYS A 76 -2.70 -25.14 9.17
N VAL A 77 -1.61 -24.52 8.76
CA VAL A 77 -0.44 -24.29 9.60
C VAL A 77 -0.24 -22.79 9.75
N ALA A 78 -0.33 -22.30 10.98
CA ALA A 78 -0.07 -20.90 11.32
C ALA A 78 1.45 -20.60 11.31
N SER A 79 1.83 -19.34 11.23
CA SER A 79 3.23 -18.89 11.22
C SER A 79 4.03 -19.30 12.46
N ASN A 80 3.35 -19.54 13.59
CA ASN A 80 3.96 -20.05 14.83
C ASN A 80 4.06 -21.58 14.88
N GLY A 81 3.67 -22.28 13.79
CA GLY A 81 3.70 -23.75 13.69
C GLY A 81 2.45 -24.46 14.25
N THR A 82 1.49 -23.74 14.79
CA THR A 82 0.22 -24.35 15.24
C THR A 82 -0.55 -24.91 14.05
N LYS A 83 -1.07 -26.15 14.20
CA LYS A 83 -1.78 -26.88 13.16
C LYS A 83 -3.25 -27.04 13.51
N TYR A 84 -4.10 -26.88 12.49
CA TYR A 84 -5.55 -27.06 12.59
C TYR A 84 -6.02 -27.93 11.43
N THR A 85 -6.65 -29.07 11.72
CA THR A 85 -7.26 -29.92 10.70
C THR A 85 -8.64 -29.35 10.37
N LEU A 86 -8.87 -29.01 9.09
CA LEU A 86 -10.15 -28.48 8.61
C LEU A 86 -11.08 -29.57 8.07
N ALA A 87 -10.53 -30.57 7.38
CA ALA A 87 -11.30 -31.66 6.80
C ALA A 87 -10.43 -32.92 6.62
N THR A 88 -11.08 -34.08 6.51
CA THR A 88 -10.46 -35.38 6.19
C THR A 88 -11.07 -36.00 4.94
N THR A 89 -11.71 -35.20 4.12
CA THR A 89 -12.34 -35.55 2.83
C THR A 89 -11.49 -34.99 1.68
N ARG A 90 -11.66 -35.50 0.45
CA ARG A 90 -10.99 -35.01 -0.73
C ARG A 90 -11.28 -33.51 -0.94
N SER A 91 -12.55 -33.17 -0.95
CA SER A 91 -13.02 -31.80 -1.06
C SER A 91 -13.22 -31.21 0.34
N ILE A 92 -13.04 -29.91 0.48
CA ILE A 92 -13.36 -29.15 1.67
C ILE A 92 -14.58 -28.26 1.40
N ASN A 93 -15.55 -28.28 2.29
CA ASN A 93 -16.71 -27.40 2.31
C ASN A 93 -17.08 -27.19 3.78
N THR A 94 -16.50 -26.15 4.39
CA THR A 94 -16.67 -25.90 5.83
C THR A 94 -16.59 -24.40 6.16
N ILE A 95 -17.33 -23.99 7.20
CA ILE A 95 -17.15 -22.67 7.80
C ILE A 95 -15.83 -22.67 8.56
N VAL A 96 -14.95 -21.73 8.23
CA VAL A 96 -13.65 -21.59 8.87
C VAL A 96 -13.79 -20.84 10.19
N SER A 97 -13.47 -21.50 11.31
CA SER A 97 -13.51 -20.94 12.68
C SER A 97 -12.11 -20.82 13.28
N LEU A 98 -11.14 -20.41 12.45
CA LEU A 98 -9.76 -20.20 12.90
C LEU A 98 -9.57 -18.78 13.46
N PRO A 99 -8.55 -18.57 14.32
CA PRO A 99 -8.10 -17.23 14.69
C PRO A 99 -7.72 -16.40 13.45
N LEU A 100 -7.81 -15.08 13.58
CA LEU A 100 -7.41 -14.17 12.52
C LEU A 100 -5.92 -14.33 12.22
N GLY A 101 -5.57 -14.42 10.94
CA GLY A 101 -4.18 -14.56 10.52
C GLY A 101 -3.98 -15.23 9.17
N ASN A 102 -2.71 -15.42 8.83
CA ASN A 102 -2.30 -16.11 7.61
C ASN A 102 -1.86 -17.52 7.93
N TYR A 103 -2.28 -18.44 7.09
CA TYR A 103 -2.02 -19.85 7.20
C TYR A 103 -1.48 -20.39 5.88
N THR A 104 -0.65 -21.44 5.95
CA THR A 104 -0.45 -22.32 4.81
C THR A 104 -1.43 -23.47 4.93
N LEU A 105 -2.29 -23.63 3.94
CA LEU A 105 -3.26 -24.73 3.86
C LEU A 105 -2.66 -25.86 3.03
N TYR A 106 -2.49 -27.02 3.64
CA TYR A 106 -1.98 -28.21 3.00
C TYR A 106 -3.11 -29.19 2.71
N LEU A 107 -3.13 -29.73 1.50
CA LEU A 107 -3.84 -30.97 1.19
C LEU A 107 -2.82 -32.13 1.18
N LYS A 108 -3.03 -33.09 2.03
CA LYS A 108 -2.26 -34.35 2.07
C LYS A 108 -3.14 -35.49 1.55
N VAL A 109 -2.57 -36.27 0.65
CA VAL A 109 -3.18 -37.49 0.08
C VAL A 109 -2.29 -38.64 0.46
N LYS A 110 -2.81 -39.60 1.21
CA LYS A 110 -2.08 -40.79 1.65
C LYS A 110 -2.66 -42.03 1.01
N ASP A 111 -1.84 -42.81 0.34
CA ASP A 111 -2.17 -44.14 -0.13
C ASP A 111 -2.02 -45.14 1.01
N LYS A 112 -3.11 -45.79 1.39
CA LYS A 112 -3.15 -46.77 2.50
C LYS A 112 -2.50 -48.11 2.15
N VAL A 113 -2.25 -48.38 0.85
CA VAL A 113 -1.63 -49.62 0.39
C VAL A 113 -0.11 -49.50 0.40
N THR A 114 0.43 -48.39 -0.12
CA THR A 114 1.88 -48.17 -0.25
C THR A 114 2.44 -47.33 0.89
N ASP A 115 1.61 -46.73 1.74
CA ASP A 115 1.96 -45.79 2.82
C ASP A 115 2.61 -44.48 2.32
N LEU A 116 2.59 -44.24 1.01
CA LEU A 116 3.12 -43.02 0.40
C LEU A 116 2.17 -41.85 0.61
N GLN A 117 2.75 -40.64 0.73
CA GLN A 117 2.00 -39.40 0.91
C GLN A 117 2.45 -38.34 -0.08
N TRP A 118 1.51 -37.73 -0.77
CA TRP A 118 1.69 -36.54 -1.60
C TRP A 118 1.09 -35.32 -0.90
N THR A 119 1.68 -34.16 -1.14
CA THR A 119 1.24 -32.94 -0.47
C THR A 119 1.31 -31.77 -1.43
N THR A 120 0.27 -30.97 -1.47
CA THR A 120 0.26 -29.65 -2.10
C THR A 120 -0.11 -28.60 -1.07
N SER A 121 0.12 -27.32 -1.38
CA SER A 121 -0.20 -26.23 -0.46
C SER A 121 -0.69 -24.99 -1.18
N THR A 122 -1.49 -24.22 -0.48
CA THR A 122 -1.96 -22.90 -0.88
C THR A 122 -1.98 -21.96 0.33
N TYR A 123 -2.21 -20.67 0.10
CA TYR A 123 -2.34 -19.69 1.18
C TYR A 123 -3.81 -19.54 1.58
N LEU A 124 -4.06 -19.45 2.89
CA LEU A 124 -5.36 -19.11 3.45
C LEU A 124 -5.22 -17.93 4.40
N THR A 125 -5.94 -16.84 4.12
CA THR A 125 -6.09 -15.72 5.05
C THR A 125 -7.45 -15.77 5.71
N VAL A 126 -7.44 -15.76 7.03
CA VAL A 126 -8.64 -15.67 7.88
C VAL A 126 -8.71 -14.26 8.44
N GLY A 127 -9.74 -13.53 8.10
CA GLY A 127 -9.91 -12.13 8.44
C GLY A 127 -11.31 -11.77 8.92
N THR A 128 -11.55 -10.47 8.97
CA THR A 128 -12.87 -9.87 9.18
C THR A 128 -13.34 -9.19 7.91
N ILE A 129 -14.55 -8.66 7.91
CA ILE A 129 -15.06 -7.82 6.81
C ILE A 129 -14.17 -6.61 6.50
N TYR A 130 -13.33 -6.22 7.45
CA TYR A 130 -12.40 -5.09 7.30
C TYR A 130 -11.02 -5.48 6.77
N THR A 131 -10.75 -6.73 6.48
CA THR A 131 -9.39 -7.23 6.19
C THR A 131 -8.82 -6.67 4.87
N LYS A 132 -9.66 -6.43 3.85
CA LYS A 132 -9.23 -5.97 2.53
C LYS A 132 -10.27 -5.04 1.91
N GLY A 133 -9.83 -3.95 1.27
CA GLY A 133 -10.73 -3.08 0.51
C GLY A 133 -10.29 -1.62 0.44
N ILE A 134 -11.16 -0.78 -0.10
CA ILE A 134 -10.95 0.66 -0.21
C ILE A 134 -11.51 1.33 1.04
N LEU A 135 -10.66 2.03 1.76
CA LEU A 135 -11.01 2.89 2.89
C LEU A 135 -11.39 4.27 2.34
N LEU A 136 -12.55 4.77 2.70
CA LEU A 136 -13.09 6.07 2.29
C LEU A 136 -13.26 6.96 3.51
N ILE A 137 -12.92 8.24 3.37
CA ILE A 137 -13.24 9.26 4.36
C ILE A 137 -13.91 10.45 3.67
N GLY A 138 -14.89 11.04 4.33
CA GLY A 138 -15.61 12.16 3.80
C GLY A 138 -16.55 12.79 4.84
N GLU A 139 -17.49 13.59 4.37
CA GLU A 139 -18.52 14.21 5.19
C GLU A 139 -19.83 13.44 5.05
N ASN A 140 -20.48 13.19 6.19
CA ASN A 140 -21.85 12.71 6.20
C ASN A 140 -22.85 13.86 5.97
N GLU A 141 -24.15 13.58 5.97
CA GLU A 141 -25.21 14.58 5.74
C GLU A 141 -25.26 15.69 6.81
N GLU A 142 -24.71 15.42 7.98
CA GLU A 142 -24.63 16.38 9.10
C GLU A 142 -23.36 17.25 9.02
N GLY A 143 -22.50 17.05 8.02
CA GLY A 143 -21.20 17.72 7.87
C GLY A 143 -20.14 17.24 8.85
N ASN A 144 -20.35 16.08 9.50
CA ASN A 144 -19.35 15.44 10.33
C ASN A 144 -18.44 14.55 9.48
N ALA A 145 -17.20 14.37 9.92
CA ALA A 145 -16.33 13.38 9.32
C ALA A 145 -16.89 11.98 9.56
N GLU A 146 -16.98 11.20 8.49
CA GLU A 146 -17.39 9.80 8.52
C GLU A 146 -16.49 8.96 7.64
N ALA A 147 -16.33 7.69 7.99
CA ALA A 147 -15.59 6.73 7.20
C ALA A 147 -16.49 5.59 6.73
N GLN A 148 -16.19 5.13 5.54
CA GLN A 148 -16.80 3.95 4.92
C GLN A 148 -15.70 3.04 4.40
N MET A 149 -16.04 1.79 4.13
CA MET A 149 -15.14 0.85 3.46
C MET A 149 -15.89 0.09 2.38
N LEU A 150 -15.31 0.04 1.19
CA LEU A 150 -15.68 -0.96 0.19
C LEU A 150 -14.89 -2.22 0.50
N SER A 151 -15.48 -3.10 1.28
CA SER A 151 -14.87 -4.38 1.64
C SER A 151 -14.81 -5.29 0.42
N MET A 152 -13.63 -5.88 0.16
CA MET A 152 -13.34 -6.75 -0.98
C MET A 152 -12.77 -8.10 -0.52
N VAL A 153 -13.21 -8.59 0.64
CA VAL A 153 -12.82 -9.90 1.17
C VAL A 153 -13.50 -11.01 0.38
N GLU A 154 -14.76 -10.79 0.04
CA GLU A 154 -15.62 -11.59 -0.84
C GLU A 154 -16.16 -10.67 -1.95
N ASP A 155 -17.43 -10.79 -2.30
CA ASP A 155 -18.10 -9.79 -3.12
C ASP A 155 -18.01 -8.41 -2.48
N THR A 156 -17.83 -7.38 -3.30
CA THR A 156 -17.67 -6.00 -2.80
C THR A 156 -18.91 -5.57 -2.01
N LYS A 157 -18.71 -5.20 -0.75
CA LYS A 157 -19.76 -4.74 0.17
C LYS A 157 -19.41 -3.37 0.73
N LEU A 158 -20.37 -2.45 0.73
CA LEU A 158 -20.24 -1.15 1.40
C LEU A 158 -20.48 -1.30 2.89
N ILE A 159 -19.48 -0.95 3.69
CA ILE A 159 -19.57 -0.82 5.14
C ILE A 159 -19.66 0.67 5.48
N SER A 160 -20.75 1.07 6.09
CA SER A 160 -21.02 2.47 6.42
C SER A 160 -20.96 2.74 7.91
N ASN A 161 -20.91 4.02 8.29
CA ASN A 161 -20.94 4.50 9.68
C ASN A 161 -19.78 3.96 10.54
N ILE A 162 -18.59 3.84 9.97
CA ILE A 162 -17.42 3.30 10.70
C ILE A 162 -17.07 4.22 11.87
N LEU A 163 -16.97 5.55 11.66
CA LEU A 163 -16.62 6.48 12.74
C LEU A 163 -17.74 6.63 13.75
N LYS A 164 -18.98 6.71 13.30
CA LYS A 164 -20.16 6.76 14.19
C LYS A 164 -20.20 5.57 15.16
N ASN A 165 -19.76 4.40 14.70
CA ASN A 165 -19.79 3.15 15.48
C ASN A 165 -18.45 2.82 16.14
N SER A 166 -17.40 3.61 15.95
CA SER A 166 -16.03 3.30 16.39
C SER A 166 -15.77 3.51 17.88
N GLY A 167 -16.62 4.25 18.58
CA GLY A 167 -16.36 4.70 19.95
C GLY A 167 -15.52 5.98 20.05
N LEU A 168 -15.11 6.58 18.92
CA LEU A 168 -14.48 7.89 18.90
C LEU A 168 -15.51 9.02 19.09
N PRO A 169 -15.06 10.22 19.53
CA PRO A 169 -15.92 11.40 19.54
C PRO A 169 -16.32 11.76 18.09
N THR A 170 -17.40 12.57 17.95
CA THR A 170 -17.77 13.12 16.64
C THR A 170 -16.66 14.02 16.11
N LEU A 171 -16.16 13.69 14.91
CA LEU A 171 -15.05 14.39 14.26
C LEU A 171 -15.54 15.28 13.12
N LYS A 172 -14.73 16.28 12.73
CA LYS A 172 -15.01 17.21 11.62
C LYS A 172 -13.76 17.43 10.77
N GLY A 173 -13.99 17.84 9.50
CA GLY A 173 -12.91 18.14 8.56
C GLY A 173 -12.13 16.88 8.21
N PRO A 174 -12.71 15.96 7.42
CA PRO A 174 -12.05 14.71 7.03
C PRO A 174 -10.81 14.97 6.15
N ILE A 175 -9.66 14.38 6.49
CA ILE A 175 -8.41 14.52 5.76
C ILE A 175 -8.02 13.19 5.12
N ASN A 176 -7.84 12.13 5.94
CA ASN A 176 -7.39 10.84 5.43
C ASN A 176 -7.84 9.70 6.34
N PHE A 177 -7.98 8.50 5.76
CA PHE A 177 -8.28 7.26 6.47
C PHE A 177 -7.39 6.17 5.89
N ILE A 178 -6.31 5.82 6.58
CA ILE A 178 -5.25 4.99 6.03
C ILE A 178 -4.87 3.82 6.93
N HIS A 179 -4.58 2.70 6.29
CA HIS A 179 -3.92 1.57 6.93
C HIS A 179 -2.40 1.70 6.77
N THR A 180 -1.64 1.59 7.86
CA THR A 180 -0.20 1.87 7.83
C THR A 180 0.67 0.68 7.46
N GLY A 181 0.09 -0.39 6.98
CA GLY A 181 0.82 -1.48 6.40
C GLY A 181 0.97 -2.73 7.25
N THR A 182 1.68 -3.70 6.68
CA THR A 182 2.02 -4.94 7.38
C THR A 182 3.18 -4.70 8.34
N PRO A 183 3.23 -5.37 9.49
CA PRO A 183 4.37 -5.28 10.38
C PRO A 183 5.60 -5.90 9.73
N TYR A 184 6.78 -5.37 10.04
CA TYR A 184 8.06 -5.95 9.64
C TYR A 184 8.22 -7.38 10.18
N SER A 185 7.71 -7.63 11.38
CA SER A 185 7.55 -8.96 11.98
C SER A 185 6.39 -8.91 12.97
N SER A 186 5.94 -10.07 13.44
CA SER A 186 4.86 -10.18 14.43
C SER A 186 5.09 -9.37 15.71
N SER A 187 6.34 -9.16 16.11
CA SER A 187 6.69 -8.33 17.26
C SER A 187 6.39 -6.83 17.08
N TYR A 188 6.16 -6.38 15.84
CA TYR A 188 5.81 -4.98 15.51
C TYR A 188 4.35 -4.81 15.10
N ASP A 189 3.51 -5.80 15.36
CA ASP A 189 2.09 -5.79 14.99
C ASP A 189 1.34 -4.59 15.59
N VAL A 190 1.69 -4.17 16.80
CA VAL A 190 1.15 -2.98 17.48
C VAL A 190 1.37 -1.67 16.72
N ALA A 191 2.34 -1.65 15.81
CA ALA A 191 2.64 -0.48 14.99
C ALA A 191 1.77 -0.38 13.75
N VAL A 192 1.01 -1.41 13.44
CA VAL A 192 0.07 -1.42 12.31
C VAL A 192 -1.28 -0.93 12.79
N LYS A 193 -1.66 0.24 12.33
CA LYS A 193 -2.86 0.95 12.75
C LYS A 193 -3.67 1.38 11.53
N VAL A 194 -4.96 1.59 11.74
CA VAL A 194 -5.82 2.33 10.81
C VAL A 194 -5.97 3.75 11.36
N TRP A 195 -5.37 4.72 10.67
CA TRP A 195 -5.39 6.11 11.08
C TRP A 195 -6.60 6.84 10.53
N VAL A 196 -7.32 7.52 11.40
CA VAL A 196 -8.35 8.51 11.09
C VAL A 196 -7.74 9.89 11.30
N MET A 197 -7.64 10.67 10.25
CA MET A 197 -7.05 12.01 10.26
C MET A 197 -8.14 13.02 9.92
N THR A 198 -8.36 13.95 10.82
CA THR A 198 -9.37 15.01 10.67
C THR A 198 -8.85 16.34 11.23
N GLU A 199 -9.49 17.43 10.87
CA GLU A 199 -9.17 18.76 11.42
C GLU A 199 -9.49 18.89 12.92
N SER A 200 -10.37 18.06 13.44
CA SER A 200 -10.77 18.09 14.86
C SER A 200 -10.01 17.09 15.73
N GLY A 201 -9.18 16.24 15.16
CA GLY A 201 -8.36 15.27 15.88
C GLY A 201 -7.83 14.15 14.99
N SER A 202 -6.80 13.46 15.45
CA SER A 202 -6.25 12.29 14.76
C SER A 202 -6.16 11.11 15.71
N TYR A 203 -6.79 10.01 15.31
CA TYR A 203 -6.94 8.81 16.12
C TYR A 203 -6.55 7.58 15.31
N TRP A 204 -6.23 6.48 15.99
CA TRP A 204 -6.14 5.18 15.34
C TRP A 204 -7.28 4.27 15.80
N LEU A 205 -7.72 3.43 14.89
CA LEU A 205 -8.66 2.35 15.15
C LEU A 205 -7.92 1.01 15.18
N ASP A 206 -8.46 0.08 15.95
CA ASP A 206 -8.12 -1.32 15.80
C ASP A 206 -8.49 -1.79 14.38
N ARG A 207 -7.55 -2.41 13.71
CA ARG A 207 -7.68 -2.73 12.28
C ARG A 207 -8.69 -3.83 11.96
N GLU A 208 -9.02 -4.67 12.94
CA GLU A 208 -9.90 -5.83 12.72
C GLU A 208 -11.34 -5.57 13.16
N SER A 209 -11.55 -4.65 14.10
CA SER A 209 -12.85 -4.27 14.62
C SER A 209 -13.31 -2.87 14.22
N MET A 210 -12.40 -2.03 13.73
CA MET A 210 -12.61 -0.58 13.51
C MET A 210 -13.09 0.16 14.77
N GLN A 211 -12.70 -0.34 15.94
CA GLN A 211 -13.01 0.29 17.23
C GLN A 211 -11.84 1.12 17.74
N GLY A 212 -12.13 2.16 18.49
CA GLY A 212 -11.18 3.04 19.13
C GLY A 212 -11.78 3.74 20.33
N THR A 213 -10.96 4.47 21.04
CA THR A 213 -11.36 5.29 22.18
C THR A 213 -10.63 6.63 22.14
N ILE A 214 -10.94 7.56 23.02
CA ILE A 214 -10.20 8.82 23.17
C ILE A 214 -8.71 8.58 23.50
N GLU A 215 -8.36 7.43 24.09
CA GLU A 215 -6.98 7.05 24.37
C GLU A 215 -6.19 6.67 23.11
N ASN A 216 -6.87 6.52 21.97
CA ASN A 216 -6.25 6.30 20.67
C ASN A 216 -5.84 7.62 19.97
N HIS A 217 -5.83 8.74 20.67
CA HIS A 217 -5.38 10.03 20.11
C HIS A 217 -3.87 10.03 19.87
N VAL A 218 -3.43 10.69 18.80
CA VAL A 218 -2.01 10.75 18.39
C VAL A 218 -1.08 11.21 19.50
N SER A 219 -1.51 12.11 20.39
CA SER A 219 -0.71 12.59 21.54
C SER A 219 -0.19 11.47 22.45
N LYS A 220 -0.86 10.31 22.46
CA LYS A 220 -0.47 9.17 23.30
C LYS A 220 0.77 8.42 22.82
N ILE A 221 1.21 8.70 21.60
CA ILE A 221 2.43 8.10 21.03
C ILE A 221 3.52 9.13 20.71
N LEU A 222 3.30 10.39 21.06
CA LEU A 222 4.27 11.48 20.91
C LEU A 222 4.95 11.77 22.24
N TYR A 223 6.24 11.46 22.33
CA TYR A 223 7.06 11.62 23.54
C TYR A 223 8.07 12.77 23.34
N THR A 224 7.60 14.00 23.47
CA THR A 224 8.42 15.21 23.34
C THR A 224 8.05 16.23 24.42
N SER A 225 9.05 16.99 24.86
CA SER A 225 8.85 18.16 25.71
C SER A 225 9.04 19.49 24.98
N LEU A 226 9.34 19.45 23.68
CA LEU A 226 9.61 20.65 22.88
C LEU A 226 8.34 21.40 22.46
N VAL A 227 7.22 20.67 22.38
CA VAL A 227 5.92 21.21 21.98
C VAL A 227 4.79 20.55 22.75
N PRO A 228 3.67 21.25 23.01
CA PRO A 228 2.44 20.62 23.48
C PRO A 228 1.95 19.60 22.44
N THR A 229 1.43 18.46 22.88
CA THR A 229 1.00 17.37 21.97
C THR A 229 -0.51 17.15 21.95
N GLU A 230 -1.26 17.75 22.83
CA GLU A 230 -2.68 17.49 23.07
C GLU A 230 -3.56 17.85 21.88
N ASP A 231 -3.22 18.93 21.18
CA ASP A 231 -3.96 19.45 20.03
C ASP A 231 -3.32 19.12 18.68
N LEU A 232 -2.32 18.24 18.67
CA LEU A 232 -1.67 17.86 17.42
C LEU A 232 -2.58 16.99 16.56
N ARG A 233 -2.60 17.29 15.26
CA ARG A 233 -3.37 16.58 14.25
C ARG A 233 -2.44 16.18 13.11
N ILE A 234 -2.49 14.91 12.74
CA ILE A 234 -1.73 14.39 11.61
C ILE A 234 -2.45 14.77 10.33
N VAL A 235 -1.72 15.20 9.33
CA VAL A 235 -2.23 15.49 7.99
C VAL A 235 -1.68 14.54 6.93
N ASP A 236 -0.46 13.99 7.15
CA ASP A 236 0.12 12.98 6.27
C ASP A 236 1.01 12.01 7.03
N VAL A 237 1.09 10.77 6.55
CA VAL A 237 1.94 9.68 7.09
C VAL A 237 2.66 8.99 5.95
N ALA A 238 3.96 8.78 6.12
CA ALA A 238 4.82 8.09 5.17
C ALA A 238 5.60 6.93 5.85
N PRO A 239 5.80 5.81 5.19
CA PRO A 239 5.23 5.43 3.91
C PRO A 239 3.79 4.93 4.04
N GLN A 240 3.00 5.11 2.99
CA GLN A 240 1.73 4.41 2.83
C GLN A 240 1.98 3.10 2.06
N ILE A 241 1.12 2.11 2.30
CA ILE A 241 1.23 0.82 1.60
C ILE A 241 0.97 0.96 0.11
N ILE A 242 1.64 0.10 -0.68
CA ILE A 242 1.62 0.17 -2.14
C ILE A 242 0.82 -0.96 -2.82
N ASN A 243 0.65 -2.15 -2.26
CA ASN A 243 -0.01 -3.25 -2.96
C ASN A 243 -0.46 -4.38 -2.02
N SER A 244 -1.14 -5.38 -2.57
CA SER A 244 -1.64 -6.55 -1.84
C SER A 244 -0.54 -7.37 -1.15
N ARG A 245 0.69 -7.33 -1.61
CA ARG A 245 1.86 -7.98 -0.98
C ARG A 245 2.60 -7.05 -0.01
N GLY A 246 2.17 -5.81 0.12
CA GLY A 246 2.41 -4.92 1.25
C GLY A 246 3.83 -4.42 1.49
N SER A 247 4.81 -4.80 0.72
CA SER A 247 6.13 -4.30 0.97
C SER A 247 6.38 -2.97 0.27
N VAL A 248 6.07 -1.90 0.94
CA VAL A 248 6.93 -0.72 0.80
C VAL A 248 8.29 -1.14 1.36
N GLY A 249 9.37 -0.89 0.65
CA GLY A 249 10.71 -1.38 0.96
C GLY A 249 11.24 -1.16 2.37
N SER A 250 10.44 -0.67 3.32
CA SER A 250 10.66 -0.76 4.75
C SER A 250 9.43 -0.29 5.53
N ASN A 251 8.64 -1.21 6.03
CA ASN A 251 7.73 -0.94 7.13
C ASN A 251 8.46 -0.68 8.46
N PHE A 252 9.80 -0.59 8.42
CA PHE A 252 10.65 -0.43 9.59
C PHE A 252 10.73 1.02 10.07
N TYR A 253 10.51 1.99 9.18
CA TYR A 253 10.57 3.40 9.46
C TYR A 253 9.28 4.11 9.06
N ARG A 254 8.92 5.12 9.81
CA ARG A 254 7.71 5.91 9.56
C ARG A 254 7.95 7.37 9.89
N ALA A 255 7.31 8.26 9.13
CA ALA A 255 7.22 9.67 9.46
C ALA A 255 5.77 10.14 9.37
N MET A 256 5.46 11.21 10.09
CA MET A 256 4.19 11.92 9.99
C MET A 256 4.45 13.43 10.02
N VAL A 257 3.57 14.18 9.38
CA VAL A 257 3.54 15.63 9.46
C VAL A 257 2.21 16.06 10.08
N THR A 258 2.27 17.06 10.95
CA THR A 258 1.09 17.61 11.63
C THR A 258 0.60 18.90 10.98
N SER A 259 -0.64 19.29 11.27
CA SER A 259 -1.27 20.51 10.73
C SER A 259 -0.54 21.80 11.10
N ASN A 260 0.21 21.80 12.21
CA ASN A 260 1.04 22.93 12.65
C ASN A 260 2.50 22.81 12.18
N GLY A 261 2.77 21.97 11.18
CA GLY A 261 4.05 21.88 10.50
C GLY A 261 5.16 21.16 11.25
N LEU A 262 4.86 20.29 12.21
CA LEU A 262 5.85 19.41 12.83
C LEU A 262 6.06 18.16 12.01
N VAL A 263 7.29 17.70 11.89
CA VAL A 263 7.64 16.42 11.27
C VAL A 263 8.21 15.49 12.33
N PHE A 264 7.54 14.37 12.53
CA PHE A 264 8.01 13.30 13.41
C PHE A 264 8.50 12.12 12.58
N SER A 265 9.55 11.46 13.04
CA SER A 265 10.07 10.24 12.40
C SER A 265 10.43 9.22 13.46
N THR A 266 10.21 7.95 13.17
CA THR A 266 10.48 6.85 14.10
C THR A 266 10.99 5.62 13.40
N SER A 267 11.74 4.80 14.16
CA SER A 267 12.08 3.43 13.81
C SER A 267 11.14 2.48 14.53
N MET A 268 10.37 1.71 13.79
CA MET A 268 9.43 0.72 14.33
C MET A 268 10.15 -0.36 15.14
N GLY A 269 11.38 -0.70 14.74
CA GLY A 269 12.21 -1.71 15.40
C GLY A 269 12.69 -1.32 16.80
N THR A 270 12.84 -0.04 17.06
CA THR A 270 13.28 0.48 18.38
C THR A 270 12.13 1.06 19.19
N ASN A 271 11.26 1.80 18.56
CA ASN A 271 10.28 2.65 19.23
C ASN A 271 8.83 2.15 19.12
N LYS A 272 8.56 1.08 18.37
CA LYS A 272 7.23 0.47 18.26
C LYS A 272 6.10 1.46 17.92
N ASP A 273 6.32 2.34 16.92
CA ASP A 273 5.40 3.43 16.53
C ASP A 273 5.21 4.53 17.59
N ASN A 274 6.17 4.69 18.50
CA ASN A 274 6.27 5.87 19.33
C ASN A 274 7.23 6.87 18.68
N TYR A 275 6.93 8.15 18.83
CA TYR A 275 7.70 9.23 18.23
C TYR A 275 8.29 10.10 19.32
N LEU A 276 9.55 10.45 19.14
CA LEU A 276 10.28 11.36 20.02
C LEU A 276 10.15 12.81 19.53
N ASP A 277 11.15 13.62 19.77
CA ASP A 277 11.18 15.02 19.32
C ASP A 277 10.98 15.15 17.80
N PRO A 278 10.33 16.23 17.34
CA PRO A 278 10.20 16.50 15.92
C PRO A 278 11.56 16.65 15.25
N VAL A 279 11.69 16.11 14.04
CA VAL A 279 12.96 16.10 13.26
C VAL A 279 13.16 17.35 12.40
N ASN A 280 12.16 18.21 12.27
CA ASN A 280 12.26 19.46 11.50
C ASN A 280 13.01 20.57 12.27
N ARG A 281 14.23 20.24 12.65
CA ARG A 281 15.25 21.09 13.32
C ARG A 281 16.57 20.96 12.60
N LEU A 282 17.47 21.93 12.71
CA LEU A 282 18.79 21.91 12.05
C LEU A 282 19.89 21.21 12.89
N SER A 283 19.61 20.89 14.14
CA SER A 283 20.48 20.06 14.99
C SER A 283 19.67 19.36 16.07
N ALA A 284 20.19 18.30 16.66
CA ALA A 284 19.55 17.55 17.73
C ALA A 284 19.35 18.38 19.02
N THR A 285 20.14 19.40 19.22
CA THR A 285 20.10 20.28 20.41
C THR A 285 19.34 21.59 20.16
N SER A 286 18.87 21.84 18.93
CA SER A 286 18.11 23.04 18.62
C SER A 286 16.69 22.93 19.12
N ASN A 287 16.20 23.98 19.77
CA ASN A 287 14.78 24.18 20.09
C ASN A 287 14.05 24.99 19.01
N ASP A 288 14.77 25.50 17.98
CA ASP A 288 14.14 26.18 16.84
C ASP A 288 13.58 25.16 15.87
N ILE A 289 12.26 25.05 15.86
CA ILE A 289 11.51 24.10 15.01
C ILE A 289 11.13 24.85 13.74
N LEU A 290 11.50 24.27 12.60
CA LEU A 290 11.09 24.72 11.29
C LEU A 290 9.62 24.35 11.06
N HIS A 291 9.00 24.92 10.01
CA HIS A 291 7.60 24.69 9.72
C HIS A 291 7.41 23.96 8.38
N ALA A 292 6.98 22.71 8.44
CA ALA A 292 6.77 21.89 7.25
C ALA A 292 5.44 22.19 6.56
N PHE A 293 5.43 22.17 5.24
CA PHE A 293 4.22 22.01 4.43
C PHE A 293 3.54 20.67 4.80
N PRO A 294 2.20 20.57 4.79
CA PRO A 294 1.47 19.38 5.25
C PRO A 294 1.53 18.20 4.26
N PHE A 295 2.73 17.87 3.79
CA PHE A 295 2.99 16.76 2.87
C PHE A 295 4.42 16.22 3.02
N ILE A 296 4.58 14.90 2.87
CA ILE A 296 5.89 14.21 2.90
C ILE A 296 6.17 13.60 1.53
N PHE A 297 7.28 14.02 0.92
CA PHE A 297 7.77 13.46 -0.32
C PHE A 297 8.62 12.22 -0.06
N TYR A 298 8.34 11.13 -0.78
CA TYR A 298 9.12 9.89 -0.74
C TYR A 298 8.84 9.03 -1.99
N PRO A 299 9.78 8.17 -2.42
CA PRO A 299 9.53 7.20 -3.49
C PRO A 299 8.59 6.10 -3.01
N LEU A 300 7.51 5.83 -3.73
CA LEU A 300 6.45 4.92 -3.30
C LEU A 300 6.90 3.48 -3.03
N LYS A 301 7.95 2.98 -3.72
CA LYS A 301 8.49 1.61 -3.52
C LYS A 301 9.64 1.53 -2.54
N SER A 302 10.12 2.66 -1.99
CA SER A 302 11.34 2.67 -1.19
C SER A 302 11.38 3.88 -0.27
N TYR A 303 11.32 3.65 1.04
CA TYR A 303 11.33 4.72 2.02
C TYR A 303 12.65 4.76 2.80
N TYR A 304 13.37 5.89 2.71
CA TYR A 304 14.64 6.13 3.41
C TYR A 304 14.67 7.48 4.14
N GLY A 305 13.55 7.86 4.71
CA GLY A 305 13.34 9.11 5.42
C GLY A 305 12.58 10.14 4.59
N PRO A 306 11.98 11.13 5.27
CA PRO A 306 11.15 12.14 4.63
C PRO A 306 11.97 13.18 3.90
N VAL A 307 11.48 13.61 2.73
CA VAL A 307 11.77 14.91 2.14
C VAL A 307 10.54 15.78 2.36
N TRP A 308 10.71 16.98 2.80
CA TRP A 308 9.63 17.90 3.17
C TRP A 308 9.99 19.35 2.81
N TYR A 309 9.02 20.24 2.76
CA TYR A 309 9.20 21.64 2.39
C TYR A 309 9.04 22.54 3.62
N ASP A 310 10.09 23.33 3.92
CA ASP A 310 10.13 24.35 4.98
C ASP A 310 9.43 25.62 4.47
N THR A 311 8.21 25.87 4.95
CA THR A 311 7.40 27.02 4.52
C THR A 311 7.86 28.36 5.11
N LYS A 312 8.71 28.33 6.16
CA LYS A 312 9.26 29.52 6.78
C LYS A 312 10.45 30.08 5.99
N ASN A 313 11.25 29.19 5.39
CA ASN A 313 12.46 29.56 4.67
C ASN A 313 12.37 29.22 3.18
N ASP A 314 11.22 28.80 2.68
CA ASP A 314 10.93 28.46 1.28
C ASP A 314 12.01 27.53 0.68
N ARG A 315 12.16 26.33 1.25
CA ARG A 315 13.18 25.35 0.80
C ARG A 315 12.79 23.93 1.07
N PHE A 316 13.30 23.01 0.26
CA PHE A 316 13.20 21.59 0.51
C PHE A 316 14.24 21.15 1.53
N MET A 317 13.82 20.27 2.43
CA MET A 317 14.62 19.69 3.52
C MET A 317 14.53 18.17 3.46
N ARG A 318 15.48 17.49 4.07
CA ARG A 318 15.43 16.03 4.21
C ARG A 318 15.82 15.58 5.61
N ALA A 319 15.30 14.44 6.03
CA ALA A 319 15.85 13.66 7.12
C ALA A 319 16.09 12.21 6.66
N THR A 320 17.04 11.53 7.27
CA THR A 320 17.21 10.09 7.06
C THR A 320 16.33 9.32 8.04
N THR A 321 16.19 8.02 7.84
CA THR A 321 15.36 7.15 8.68
C THR A 321 15.74 7.13 10.17
N SER A 322 17.00 7.41 10.49
CA SER A 322 17.53 7.44 11.87
C SER A 322 17.90 8.83 12.36
N SER A 323 17.60 9.89 11.60
CA SER A 323 17.93 11.25 11.99
C SER A 323 16.99 11.75 13.08
N THR A 324 17.56 12.50 14.03
CA THR A 324 16.85 13.28 15.04
C THR A 324 16.71 14.77 14.64
N TYR A 325 17.19 15.14 13.47
CA TYR A 325 17.12 16.48 12.86
C TYR A 325 17.18 16.37 11.34
N SER A 326 16.92 17.48 10.66
CA SER A 326 16.89 17.57 9.20
C SER A 326 18.11 18.27 8.64
N TYR A 327 18.36 18.04 7.36
CA TYR A 327 19.47 18.58 6.60
C TYR A 327 18.96 19.46 5.46
N THR A 328 19.68 20.53 5.18
CA THR A 328 19.53 21.31 3.94
C THR A 328 20.03 20.50 2.74
N LEU A 329 19.53 20.85 1.57
CA LEU A 329 19.95 20.27 0.29
C LEU A 329 20.85 21.27 -0.46
N VAL A 330 21.84 20.75 -1.17
CA VAL A 330 22.80 21.56 -1.92
C VAL A 330 22.31 21.79 -3.34
N ASP A 331 22.41 23.02 -3.80
CA ASP A 331 22.09 23.42 -5.16
C ASP A 331 23.36 23.52 -6.02
N ASN A 332 23.28 23.08 -7.28
CA ASN A 332 24.32 23.22 -8.28
C ASN A 332 23.83 24.12 -9.42
N PRO A 333 24.74 24.84 -10.11
CA PRO A 333 24.35 25.84 -11.12
C PRO A 333 23.51 25.32 -12.30
N ASN A 334 23.65 24.04 -12.65
CA ASN A 334 22.96 23.43 -13.81
C ASN A 334 21.78 22.57 -13.42
N ASP A 335 21.34 22.63 -12.15
CA ASP A 335 20.18 21.86 -11.70
C ASP A 335 18.89 22.41 -12.35
N PRO A 336 17.90 21.56 -12.67
CA PRO A 336 16.65 22.00 -13.31
C PRO A 336 15.83 22.95 -12.43
N PHE A 337 16.02 22.90 -11.11
CA PHE A 337 15.40 23.82 -10.14
C PHE A 337 16.25 23.89 -8.86
N PRO A 338 16.20 24.99 -8.09
CA PRO A 338 16.86 25.03 -6.80
C PRO A 338 16.06 24.32 -5.71
N TRP A 339 16.75 23.67 -4.75
CA TRP A 339 16.10 23.21 -3.51
C TRP A 339 15.70 24.39 -2.62
N ASN A 340 16.53 25.45 -2.61
CA ASN A 340 16.27 26.68 -1.88
C ASN A 340 15.56 27.67 -2.81
N GLN A 341 14.31 28.01 -2.49
CA GLN A 341 13.48 28.88 -3.31
C GLN A 341 13.66 30.38 -3.00
N GLY A 342 14.55 30.74 -2.10
CA GLY A 342 14.80 32.14 -1.75
C GLY A 342 15.19 33.04 -2.93
N THR A 343 15.82 32.48 -3.98
CA THR A 343 16.17 33.20 -5.21
C THR A 343 15.06 33.27 -6.24
N THR A 344 14.13 32.30 -6.23
CA THR A 344 13.02 32.22 -7.19
C THR A 344 11.72 32.80 -6.65
N GLY A 345 11.61 32.95 -5.32
CA GLY A 345 10.39 33.39 -4.65
C GLY A 345 9.22 32.41 -4.79
N ARG A 346 9.47 31.16 -5.24
CA ARG A 346 8.45 30.15 -5.43
C ARG A 346 8.07 29.46 -4.11
N LYS A 347 6.78 29.22 -3.94
CA LYS A 347 6.23 28.53 -2.78
C LYS A 347 5.53 27.25 -3.20
N LEU A 348 5.61 26.21 -2.36
CA LEU A 348 4.91 24.95 -2.59
C LEU A 348 3.40 25.15 -2.45
N VAL A 349 2.63 24.70 -3.44
CA VAL A 349 1.17 24.71 -3.47
C VAL A 349 0.61 23.30 -3.25
N TYR A 350 1.23 22.29 -3.86
CA TYR A 350 0.76 20.91 -3.81
C TYR A 350 1.92 19.93 -3.97
N GLY A 351 1.84 18.80 -3.31
CA GLY A 351 2.80 17.70 -3.42
C GLY A 351 2.12 16.38 -3.71
N GLU A 352 2.76 15.52 -4.52
CA GLU A 352 2.26 14.18 -4.82
C GLU A 352 3.41 13.19 -5.03
N ASN A 353 3.24 11.99 -4.48
CA ASN A 353 4.14 10.86 -4.70
C ASN A 353 3.52 9.93 -5.75
N THR A 354 4.28 9.58 -6.78
CA THR A 354 3.78 8.82 -7.93
C THR A 354 4.69 7.64 -8.27
N TYR A 355 4.27 6.83 -9.24
CA TYR A 355 5.08 5.76 -9.85
C TYR A 355 5.87 6.21 -11.07
N ASN A 356 5.95 7.51 -11.35
CA ASN A 356 6.74 8.02 -12.47
C ASN A 356 8.19 7.54 -12.40
N LYS A 357 8.70 6.95 -13.48
CA LYS A 357 10.01 6.30 -13.54
C LYS A 357 11.07 7.11 -14.33
N ASP A 358 10.79 8.35 -14.65
CA ASP A 358 11.71 9.20 -15.39
C ASP A 358 13.08 9.30 -14.68
N GLY A 359 14.14 9.44 -15.46
CA GLY A 359 15.50 9.41 -14.93
C GLY A 359 15.93 8.05 -14.38
N GLY A 360 15.23 6.95 -14.73
CA GLY A 360 15.55 5.59 -14.28
C GLY A 360 15.16 5.30 -12.81
N LYS A 361 14.24 6.07 -12.25
CA LYS A 361 13.83 5.98 -10.82
C LYS A 361 12.72 4.95 -10.62
N ASN A 362 13.06 3.68 -10.59
CA ASN A 362 12.11 2.56 -10.49
C ASN A 362 11.24 2.54 -9.22
N SER A 363 11.60 3.30 -8.19
CA SER A 363 10.81 3.43 -6.95
C SER A 363 9.77 4.56 -6.99
N GLY A 364 9.73 5.35 -8.07
CA GLY A 364 8.78 6.42 -8.28
C GLY A 364 9.32 7.81 -7.95
N ASN A 365 8.97 8.78 -8.77
CA ASN A 365 9.25 10.20 -8.56
C ASN A 365 8.10 10.88 -7.82
N SER A 366 8.44 11.95 -7.12
CA SER A 366 7.47 12.87 -6.51
C SER A 366 7.37 14.15 -7.35
N PHE A 367 6.21 14.78 -7.29
CA PHE A 367 5.94 16.07 -7.93
C PHE A 367 5.63 17.12 -6.88
N ALA A 368 6.19 18.33 -7.09
CA ALA A 368 5.86 19.51 -6.33
C ALA A 368 5.33 20.59 -7.29
N LEU A 369 4.12 21.08 -7.05
CA LEU A 369 3.57 22.22 -7.76
C LEU A 369 3.97 23.47 -7.00
N MET A 370 4.71 24.35 -7.65
CA MET A 370 5.23 25.60 -7.10
C MET A 370 4.51 26.78 -7.73
N LYS A 371 4.34 27.87 -6.98
CA LYS A 371 3.81 29.14 -7.47
C LYS A 371 4.75 30.28 -7.07
N ASP A 372 5.04 31.19 -8.01
CA ASP A 372 5.82 32.37 -7.72
C ASP A 372 4.95 33.58 -7.33
N GLN A 373 5.62 34.72 -7.08
CA GLN A 373 4.94 35.96 -6.70
C GLN A 373 4.18 36.64 -7.85
N GLN A 374 4.49 36.28 -9.10
CA GLN A 374 3.83 36.76 -10.32
C GLN A 374 2.57 35.96 -10.62
N GLY A 375 2.37 34.84 -9.91
CA GLY A 375 1.24 33.94 -10.11
C GLY A 375 1.50 32.82 -11.11
N GLU A 376 2.74 32.70 -11.59
CA GLU A 376 3.19 31.64 -12.49
C GLU A 376 3.37 30.32 -11.72
N TYR A 377 3.07 29.20 -12.39
CA TYR A 377 3.15 27.89 -11.78
C TYR A 377 4.26 27.05 -12.42
N PHE A 378 4.89 26.22 -11.59
CA PHE A 378 6.00 25.35 -11.99
C PHE A 378 5.82 23.97 -11.39
N ILE A 379 6.05 22.95 -12.22
CA ILE A 379 6.09 21.55 -11.79
C ILE A 379 7.56 21.18 -11.56
N TYR A 380 7.90 20.75 -10.35
CA TYR A 380 9.20 20.16 -10.04
C TYR A 380 9.03 18.66 -9.91
N LYS A 381 9.80 17.90 -10.67
CA LYS A 381 9.88 16.45 -10.59
C LYS A 381 11.17 16.06 -9.88
N MET A 382 11.06 15.26 -8.83
CA MET A 382 12.19 14.86 -8.01
C MET A 382 12.10 13.38 -7.58
N TYR A 383 13.24 12.75 -7.41
CA TYR A 383 13.35 11.48 -6.71
C TYR A 383 13.60 11.78 -5.23
N ALA A 384 12.54 11.72 -4.43
CA ALA A 384 12.55 12.18 -3.03
C ALA A 384 13.11 11.10 -2.06
N TYR A 385 14.24 10.49 -2.40
CA TYR A 385 14.91 9.49 -1.58
C TYR A 385 15.64 10.15 -0.41
N GLY A 386 15.14 10.03 0.81
CA GLY A 386 15.56 10.84 1.96
C GLY A 386 17.05 10.89 2.26
N SER A 387 17.82 9.83 1.98
CA SER A 387 19.28 9.87 2.14
C SER A 387 20.00 10.62 1.00
N ARG A 388 19.43 10.60 -0.22
CA ARG A 388 20.00 11.25 -1.42
C ARG A 388 18.89 11.65 -2.39
N PRO A 389 18.16 12.75 -2.13
CA PRO A 389 17.19 13.28 -3.09
C PRO A 389 17.86 13.77 -4.36
N GLU A 390 17.19 13.60 -5.51
CA GLU A 390 17.69 14.01 -6.82
C GLU A 390 16.64 14.81 -7.58
N LYS A 391 17.07 15.82 -8.32
CA LYS A 391 16.24 16.64 -9.20
C LYS A 391 16.14 15.97 -10.56
N ILE A 392 14.92 15.77 -11.07
CA ILE A 392 14.69 15.06 -12.35
C ILE A 392 14.31 16.03 -13.46
N GLY A 393 13.49 17.04 -13.16
CA GLY A 393 13.06 18.02 -14.16
C GLY A 393 12.23 19.14 -13.56
N ALA A 394 12.10 20.23 -14.32
CA ALA A 394 11.20 21.34 -14.01
C ALA A 394 10.47 21.79 -15.28
N TYR A 395 9.20 22.14 -15.13
CA TYR A 395 8.33 22.56 -16.22
C TYR A 395 7.53 23.78 -15.76
N GLN A 396 7.49 24.83 -16.57
CA GLN A 396 6.57 25.94 -16.34
C GLN A 396 5.20 25.60 -16.93
N ILE A 397 4.13 25.89 -16.22
CA ILE A 397 2.77 25.74 -16.74
C ILE A 397 2.45 26.94 -17.62
N ASN A 398 2.07 26.68 -18.87
CA ASN A 398 1.60 27.72 -19.77
C ASN A 398 0.15 28.06 -19.45
N LEU A 399 -0.07 29.18 -18.75
CA LEU A 399 -1.42 29.60 -18.32
C LEU A 399 -2.32 30.07 -19.48
N ASP A 400 -1.74 30.39 -20.65
CA ASP A 400 -2.54 30.69 -21.84
C ASP A 400 -3.22 29.42 -22.40
N ILE A 401 -2.64 28.25 -22.14
CA ILE A 401 -3.20 26.94 -22.52
C ILE A 401 -4.01 26.36 -21.34
N ALA A 402 -3.40 26.31 -20.15
CA ALA A 402 -4.01 25.72 -18.93
C ALA A 402 -5.06 26.66 -18.34
N THR A 403 -6.19 26.84 -19.04
CA THR A 403 -7.26 27.76 -18.62
C THR A 403 -7.83 27.41 -17.25
N ASN A 404 -8.17 28.43 -16.46
CA ASN A 404 -8.68 28.31 -15.09
C ASN A 404 -7.74 27.60 -14.11
N PHE A 405 -6.46 27.38 -14.46
CA PHE A 405 -5.50 26.70 -13.59
C PHE A 405 -5.31 27.44 -12.26
N SER A 406 -5.37 28.76 -12.28
CA SER A 406 -5.23 29.59 -11.07
C SER A 406 -6.37 29.41 -10.06
N ASP A 407 -7.54 28.91 -10.51
CA ASP A 407 -8.71 28.60 -9.70
C ASP A 407 -8.78 27.11 -9.30
N ALA A 408 -7.74 26.35 -9.62
CA ALA A 408 -7.73 24.92 -9.34
C ALA A 408 -7.68 24.62 -7.85
N THR A 409 -8.54 23.71 -7.41
CA THR A 409 -8.68 23.27 -6.02
C THR A 409 -8.18 21.86 -5.76
N MET A 410 -8.03 21.05 -6.81
CA MET A 410 -7.54 19.68 -6.74
C MET A 410 -6.58 19.43 -7.89
N TYR A 411 -5.59 18.58 -7.64
CA TYR A 411 -4.56 18.20 -8.60
C TYR A 411 -4.29 16.70 -8.53
N ALA A 412 -3.91 16.08 -9.65
CA ALA A 412 -3.47 14.69 -9.70
C ALA A 412 -2.48 14.48 -10.85
N PHE A 413 -1.26 14.02 -10.56
CA PHE A 413 -0.22 13.75 -11.55
C PHE A 413 -0.30 12.32 -12.07
N SER A 414 -0.35 12.15 -13.40
CA SER A 414 -0.20 10.82 -14.01
C SER A 414 1.20 10.28 -13.76
N SER A 415 1.29 9.03 -13.32
CA SER A 415 2.58 8.34 -13.18
C SER A 415 3.24 8.00 -14.51
N LEU A 416 2.44 7.79 -15.57
CA LEU A 416 2.89 7.25 -16.85
C LEU A 416 2.98 8.27 -17.98
N ARG A 417 2.45 9.48 -17.75
CA ARG A 417 2.38 10.53 -18.77
C ARG A 417 2.76 11.90 -18.21
N THR A 418 3.14 12.81 -19.07
CA THR A 418 3.37 14.24 -18.75
C THR A 418 2.05 14.99 -18.57
N VAL A 419 1.12 14.42 -17.83
CA VAL A 419 -0.25 14.96 -17.69
C VAL A 419 -0.56 15.23 -16.22
N LEU A 420 -1.03 16.44 -15.97
CA LEU A 420 -1.57 16.90 -14.71
C LEU A 420 -3.09 17.12 -14.86
N PHE A 421 -3.88 16.36 -14.11
CA PHE A 421 -5.31 16.61 -13.96
C PHE A 421 -5.54 17.64 -12.87
N TYR A 422 -6.53 18.52 -13.08
CA TYR A 422 -6.95 19.48 -12.08
C TYR A 422 -8.46 19.76 -12.15
N VAL A 423 -9.01 20.19 -11.03
CA VAL A 423 -10.41 20.59 -10.92
C VAL A 423 -10.46 22.09 -10.66
N ALA A 424 -11.11 22.84 -11.52
CA ALA A 424 -11.38 24.25 -11.37
C ALA A 424 -12.85 24.56 -11.71
N ASN A 425 -13.53 25.38 -10.88
CA ASN A 425 -14.93 25.74 -11.08
C ASN A 425 -15.85 24.52 -11.31
N ASN A 426 -15.62 23.45 -10.55
CA ASN A 426 -16.31 22.15 -10.65
C ASN A 426 -16.21 21.47 -12.03
N LYS A 427 -15.17 21.75 -12.79
CA LYS A 427 -14.86 21.10 -14.06
C LYS A 427 -13.52 20.39 -13.97
N LEU A 428 -13.43 19.23 -14.62
CA LEU A 428 -12.20 18.46 -14.72
C LEU A 428 -11.45 18.84 -15.99
N TYR A 429 -10.16 19.12 -15.81
CA TYR A 429 -9.21 19.39 -16.88
C TYR A 429 -8.02 18.42 -16.81
N ALA A 430 -7.40 18.14 -17.97
CA ALA A 430 -6.10 17.51 -18.03
C ALA A 430 -5.17 18.40 -18.87
N TYR A 431 -4.07 18.79 -18.30
CA TYR A 431 -3.03 19.57 -18.95
C TYR A 431 -1.83 18.67 -19.24
N ASP A 432 -1.53 18.48 -20.52
CA ASP A 432 -0.29 17.87 -20.95
C ASP A 432 0.79 18.93 -20.93
N TYR A 433 1.80 18.73 -20.06
CA TYR A 433 2.91 19.66 -19.86
C TYR A 433 4.18 19.24 -20.62
N ASP A 434 4.07 18.40 -21.67
CA ASP A 434 5.20 18.03 -22.51
C ASP A 434 5.71 19.26 -23.28
N PRO A 435 6.96 19.71 -23.04
CA PRO A 435 7.45 20.98 -23.58
C PRO A 435 7.36 21.08 -25.11
N GLY A 436 6.68 22.10 -25.59
CA GLY A 436 6.44 22.35 -27.03
C GLY A 436 5.28 21.55 -27.63
N ASN A 437 4.63 20.69 -26.82
CA ASN A 437 3.46 19.91 -27.20
C ASN A 437 2.29 20.11 -26.24
N GLU A 438 2.31 21.19 -25.44
CA GLU A 438 1.33 21.45 -24.40
C GLU A 438 -0.09 21.49 -24.96
N LYS A 439 -1.01 20.81 -24.29
CA LYS A 439 -2.42 20.72 -24.65
C LYS A 439 -3.30 20.70 -23.42
N LEU A 440 -4.52 21.24 -23.57
CA LEU A 440 -5.56 21.17 -22.55
C LEU A 440 -6.73 20.33 -23.06
N TYR A 441 -7.25 19.49 -22.18
CA TYR A 441 -8.45 18.70 -22.35
C TYR A 441 -9.42 19.05 -21.23
N GLN A 442 -10.71 19.24 -21.57
CA GLN A 442 -11.79 19.43 -20.62
C GLN A 442 -12.75 18.25 -20.68
N PHE A 443 -13.22 17.80 -19.52
CA PHE A 443 -14.15 16.68 -19.41
C PHE A 443 -15.45 17.13 -18.77
N ASP A 444 -16.57 16.93 -19.47
CA ASP A 444 -17.92 17.24 -19.03
C ASP A 444 -18.67 15.95 -18.63
N LEU A 445 -18.12 15.21 -17.64
CA LEU A 445 -18.58 13.86 -17.27
C LEU A 445 -19.56 13.84 -16.09
N PHE A 446 -19.66 14.91 -15.30
CA PHE A 446 -20.26 14.85 -13.97
C PHE A 446 -21.55 15.68 -13.82
N GLY A 447 -22.02 16.34 -14.89
CA GLY A 447 -23.22 17.16 -14.86
C GLY A 447 -23.15 18.26 -13.80
N SER A 448 -24.14 18.30 -12.91
CA SER A 448 -24.20 19.26 -11.79
C SER A 448 -23.58 18.73 -10.49
N SER A 449 -23.14 17.45 -10.43
CA SER A 449 -22.55 16.89 -9.24
C SER A 449 -21.23 17.56 -8.88
N GLU A 450 -21.01 17.84 -7.61
CA GLU A 450 -19.75 18.40 -7.11
C GLU A 450 -18.64 17.36 -7.22
N ILE A 451 -17.51 17.70 -7.84
CA ILE A 451 -16.30 16.88 -7.79
C ILE A 451 -15.65 17.08 -6.42
N THR A 452 -15.56 16.03 -5.63
CA THR A 452 -15.13 16.10 -4.22
C THR A 452 -13.77 15.49 -3.96
N MET A 453 -13.26 14.65 -4.89
CA MET A 453 -11.95 14.04 -4.83
C MET A 453 -11.44 13.73 -6.22
N LEU A 454 -10.12 13.90 -6.41
CA LEU A 454 -9.35 13.55 -7.59
C LEU A 454 -8.05 12.89 -7.15
N LYS A 455 -7.79 11.63 -7.54
CA LYS A 455 -6.58 10.93 -7.09
C LYS A 455 -6.22 9.76 -8.01
N PHE A 456 -4.95 9.69 -8.41
CA PHE A 456 -4.46 8.50 -9.11
C PHE A 456 -4.32 7.30 -8.17
N ASP A 457 -4.56 6.13 -8.73
CA ASP A 457 -4.28 4.86 -8.05
C ASP A 457 -2.77 4.62 -7.96
N THR A 458 -2.27 4.69 -6.75
CA THR A 458 -0.88 4.37 -6.44
C THR A 458 -0.73 3.13 -5.56
N GLN A 459 -1.83 2.44 -5.24
CA GLN A 459 -1.85 1.39 -4.24
C GLN A 459 -2.45 0.06 -4.73
N ILE A 460 -3.51 0.08 -5.56
CA ILE A 460 -4.24 -1.13 -5.99
C ILE A 460 -3.60 -1.70 -7.25
N ASN A 461 -3.60 -0.92 -8.32
CA ASN A 461 -2.97 -1.26 -9.59
C ASN A 461 -2.32 -0.03 -10.23
N PRO A 462 -1.14 0.39 -9.75
CA PRO A 462 -0.50 1.63 -10.19
C PRO A 462 -0.05 1.61 -11.66
N ASP A 463 0.13 0.46 -12.26
CA ASP A 463 0.52 0.33 -13.67
C ASP A 463 -0.67 0.53 -14.63
N ALA A 464 -1.90 0.57 -14.13
CA ALA A 464 -3.10 0.78 -14.93
C ALA A 464 -3.37 2.26 -15.28
N ASN A 465 -2.59 3.20 -14.77
CA ASN A 465 -2.81 4.65 -14.94
C ASN A 465 -4.26 5.06 -14.62
N ALA A 466 -4.80 4.54 -13.53
CA ALA A 466 -6.19 4.74 -13.15
C ALA A 466 -6.37 5.97 -12.28
N LEU A 467 -7.34 6.80 -12.63
CA LEU A 467 -7.75 7.99 -11.91
C LEU A 467 -9.09 7.72 -11.21
N TYR A 468 -9.10 7.81 -9.88
CA TYR A 468 -10.33 7.77 -9.10
C TYR A 468 -10.89 9.17 -8.94
N ILE A 469 -12.17 9.33 -9.25
CA ILE A 469 -12.91 10.59 -9.12
C ILE A 469 -14.12 10.33 -8.24
N ALA A 470 -14.24 11.11 -7.17
CA ALA A 470 -15.47 11.11 -6.38
C ALA A 470 -16.29 12.36 -6.69
N THR A 471 -17.59 12.14 -6.75
CA THR A 471 -18.58 13.21 -6.92
C THR A 471 -19.66 13.11 -5.85
N TYR A 472 -20.35 14.21 -5.60
CA TYR A 472 -21.45 14.25 -4.64
C TYR A 472 -22.61 15.08 -5.17
N ASP A 473 -23.80 14.57 -4.95
CA ASP A 473 -25.06 15.25 -5.14
C ASP A 473 -25.98 14.91 -3.97
N THR A 474 -26.78 15.88 -3.50
CA THR A 474 -27.63 15.67 -2.31
C THR A 474 -28.72 14.61 -2.53
N ALA A 475 -29.20 14.44 -3.75
CA ALA A 475 -30.23 13.45 -4.08
C ALA A 475 -29.65 12.06 -4.30
N SER A 476 -28.55 11.95 -5.06
CA SER A 476 -27.92 10.66 -5.42
C SER A 476 -26.80 10.24 -4.47
N LYS A 477 -26.40 11.10 -3.52
CA LYS A 477 -25.29 10.90 -2.59
C LYS A 477 -23.93 10.86 -3.29
N GLY A 478 -22.91 10.30 -2.61
CA GLY A 478 -21.57 10.17 -3.15
C GLY A 478 -21.46 9.05 -4.18
N LYS A 479 -20.66 9.30 -5.19
CA LYS A 479 -20.26 8.31 -6.19
C LYS A 479 -18.74 8.31 -6.32
N LEU A 480 -18.12 7.13 -6.40
CA LEU A 480 -16.71 6.94 -6.69
C LEU A 480 -16.57 6.12 -7.97
N VAL A 481 -15.84 6.64 -8.95
CA VAL A 481 -15.63 5.97 -10.23
C VAL A 481 -14.13 5.90 -10.51
N ARG A 482 -13.68 4.75 -10.98
CA ARG A 482 -12.36 4.52 -11.51
C ARG A 482 -12.34 4.74 -13.01
N TYR A 483 -11.52 5.66 -13.48
CA TYR A 483 -11.28 5.90 -14.90
C TYR A 483 -9.88 5.44 -15.28
N VAL A 484 -9.74 4.81 -16.42
CA VAL A 484 -8.43 4.50 -17.01
C VAL A 484 -8.05 5.62 -17.97
N VAL A 485 -6.89 6.24 -17.73
CA VAL A 485 -6.31 7.22 -18.64
C VAL A 485 -5.58 6.47 -19.75
N ASN A 486 -5.93 6.76 -21.01
CA ASN A 486 -5.33 6.08 -22.16
C ASN A 486 -3.80 6.26 -22.27
N ALA A 487 -3.16 5.33 -22.96
CA ALA A 487 -1.71 5.35 -23.16
C ALA A 487 -1.26 6.16 -24.41
N ASP A 488 -2.19 6.59 -25.29
CA ASP A 488 -1.85 7.36 -26.50
C ASP A 488 -1.25 8.72 -26.11
N PRO A 489 0.00 9.03 -26.48
CA PRO A 489 0.64 10.29 -26.12
C PRO A 489 0.00 11.52 -26.79
N ASN A 490 -0.78 11.35 -27.86
CA ASN A 490 -1.33 12.46 -28.64
C ASN A 490 -2.68 12.97 -28.13
N ILE A 491 -3.38 12.19 -27.31
CA ILE A 491 -4.70 12.53 -26.78
C ILE A 491 -4.85 12.01 -25.36
N VAL A 492 -5.56 12.77 -24.51
CA VAL A 492 -5.97 12.33 -23.18
C VAL A 492 -7.46 11.99 -23.19
N THR A 493 -7.76 10.73 -22.94
CA THR A 493 -9.15 10.26 -22.76
C THR A 493 -9.28 9.50 -21.45
N LEU A 494 -10.48 9.53 -20.89
CA LEU A 494 -10.88 8.77 -19.71
C LEU A 494 -11.89 7.70 -20.15
N THR A 495 -11.56 6.45 -19.85
CA THR A 495 -12.49 5.32 -20.05
C THR A 495 -13.02 4.89 -18.68
N ASP A 496 -14.34 4.90 -18.53
CA ASP A 496 -15.03 4.40 -17.34
C ASP A 496 -14.75 2.91 -17.16
N ASP A 497 -14.36 2.53 -15.97
CA ASP A 497 -14.24 1.14 -15.54
C ASP A 497 -15.51 0.77 -14.77
N ALA A 498 -16.52 0.28 -15.51
CA ALA A 498 -17.88 0.04 -15.00
C ALA A 498 -17.90 -0.92 -13.79
N ASP A 499 -16.96 -1.86 -13.71
CA ASP A 499 -16.85 -2.83 -12.61
C ASP A 499 -16.29 -2.17 -11.32
N ASN A 500 -15.72 -0.97 -11.43
CA ASN A 500 -15.14 -0.18 -10.35
C ASN A 500 -15.84 1.18 -10.21
N SER A 501 -17.17 1.14 -10.07
CA SER A 501 -18.04 2.28 -9.81
C SER A 501 -18.97 1.96 -8.63
N TRP A 502 -19.02 2.86 -7.65
CA TRP A 502 -19.79 2.66 -6.41
C TRP A 502 -20.59 3.92 -6.08
N ASP A 503 -21.87 3.73 -5.80
CA ASP A 503 -22.84 4.77 -5.48
C ASP A 503 -23.28 4.70 -4.01
N GLY A 504 -24.05 5.69 -3.55
CA GLY A 504 -24.61 5.72 -2.19
C GLY A 504 -23.57 6.02 -1.11
N LEU A 505 -22.45 6.62 -1.49
CA LEU A 505 -21.36 6.95 -0.58
C LEU A 505 -21.59 8.27 0.17
N ILE A 506 -20.81 8.50 1.21
CA ILE A 506 -20.63 9.82 1.82
C ILE A 506 -20.03 10.81 0.80
N LYS A 507 -19.96 12.10 1.15
CA LYS A 507 -19.21 13.09 0.36
C LYS A 507 -17.72 12.83 0.48
N VAL A 508 -17.20 11.91 -0.33
CA VAL A 508 -15.83 11.39 -0.25
C VAL A 508 -14.81 12.50 -0.48
N LYS A 509 -13.86 12.65 0.43
CA LYS A 509 -12.74 13.62 0.36
C LYS A 509 -11.40 12.95 0.09
N ASN A 510 -11.24 11.68 0.49
CA ASN A 510 -10.03 10.91 0.22
C ASN A 510 -10.32 9.41 0.26
N PHE A 511 -9.45 8.63 -0.40
CA PHE A 511 -9.44 7.18 -0.29
C PHE A 511 -8.03 6.64 -0.08
N SER A 512 -7.95 5.45 0.49
CA SER A 512 -6.74 4.65 0.54
C SER A 512 -7.07 3.17 0.41
N TRP A 513 -6.04 2.39 0.10
CA TRP A 513 -6.17 0.95 0.00
C TRP A 513 -5.72 0.25 1.27
N ARG A 514 -6.52 -0.66 1.77
CA ARG A 514 -6.12 -1.65 2.75
C ARG A 514 -5.89 -2.96 2.03
N PRO A 515 -4.63 -3.34 1.78
CA PRO A 515 -4.34 -4.64 1.22
C PRO A 515 -4.62 -5.70 2.26
N GLN A 516 -4.96 -6.87 1.80
CA GLN A 516 -4.80 -8.06 2.59
C GLN A 516 -3.31 -8.25 2.90
N LYS A 517 -2.97 -8.75 4.06
CA LYS A 517 -1.58 -8.99 4.48
C LYS A 517 -0.75 -9.67 3.43
#